data_a6cfeab17fcf7bf3aebe2b650fead791
#
_entry.id   a6cfeab17fcf7bf3aebe2b650fead791
#
_cell.length_a   1.000
_cell.length_b   1.000
_cell.length_c   1.000
_cell.angle_alpha   90.00
_cell.angle_beta   90.00
_cell.angle_gamma   90.00
#
_symmetry.space_group_name_H-M   'P 1'
#
loop_
_entity.id
_entity.type
_entity.pdbx_description
1 polymer ?
#
loop_
_entity_poly.entity_id
_entity_poly.type
_entity_poly.pdbx_seq_one_letter_code
_entity_poly.pdbx_strand_id
1 'polypeptide(L)'
;NDFIKKNYADYKSDFFSAFVIHASQMTKQSGYCGFFTPYVWMFIQSYEKMRNYLYNQATIETLIQFEYSAFEEATVPVCTFAFQNRHVQKKGCYLRLVDFRGGMEVQRQKTLEAIKNHDCGFYYEQNTDNFSIIPGSPVAYWASTKMLESFQTGNKFAGETKKGVLTGDNNTYLRLWHEVNIGKIGFELYSHAEMIDSSMKWFPVTSGGEKRRWYGNFDTIVNLENDGADIKANVKNYRLRDSQYYMLEAITWTEISSSIFTCRYVPKGILFGNGGPVSFFFNKKLMYHLALLNSKVAMEILGYLAPTINYGPEQINRIPIVYSNEDEVNQLTKWNILLSQTDWDSFETSWDFQHHPLLRKVPTIAEAFDQWQAECDDRFNQLKANEEELNRIFIDIYGLQDELIPEVEDKDVTVRKADLGRDIRSFISYAVGCMFGRYSLDVDGLAYAGGEWDASKYASFAADKDNIIPICDDEYFEDDIVGLFVEF
;
A
#
# COMPACT_ATOMS: atom_id res chain seq x y z
N ASN A 1 -10.84 29.61 20.22
CA ASN A 1 -9.50 30.04 19.87
C ASN A 1 -9.44 31.13 18.79
N ASP A 2 -10.29 32.14 18.94
CA ASP A 2 -10.47 33.19 17.91
C ASP A 2 -9.25 34.11 17.83
N PHE A 3 -8.53 34.31 18.94
CA PHE A 3 -7.30 35.08 18.95
C PHE A 3 -6.24 34.52 18.01
N ILE A 4 -5.98 33.19 18.06
CA ILE A 4 -5.01 32.52 17.18
C ILE A 4 -5.48 32.58 15.73
N LYS A 5 -6.76 32.31 15.47
CA LYS A 5 -7.31 32.39 14.09
C LYS A 5 -7.18 33.79 13.51
N LYS A 6 -7.32 34.82 14.35
CA LYS A 6 -7.25 36.21 13.91
C LYS A 6 -5.81 36.70 13.71
N ASN A 7 -4.88 36.36 14.62
CA ASN A 7 -3.55 36.97 14.66
C ASN A 7 -2.47 36.04 14.08
N TYR A 8 -2.72 34.72 14.03
CA TYR A 8 -1.78 33.68 13.58
C TYR A 8 -2.47 32.69 12.63
N ALA A 9 -3.27 33.21 11.68
CA ALA A 9 -4.10 32.38 10.77
C ALA A 9 -3.32 31.28 10.04
N ASP A 10 -2.08 31.54 9.65
CA ASP A 10 -1.19 30.64 8.94
C ASP A 10 -0.53 29.59 9.86
N TYR A 11 -0.63 29.78 11.19
CA TYR A 11 0.03 28.96 12.21
C TYR A 11 -0.97 28.43 13.24
N LYS A 12 -2.25 28.33 12.86
CA LYS A 12 -3.36 27.97 13.74
C LYS A 12 -3.56 26.48 13.99
N SER A 13 -2.74 25.63 13.37
CA SER A 13 -2.89 24.16 13.46
C SER A 13 -2.73 23.66 14.88
N ASP A 14 -1.80 24.24 15.65
CA ASP A 14 -1.64 24.01 17.08
C ASP A 14 -1.05 25.27 17.75
N PHE A 15 -1.21 25.37 19.07
CA PHE A 15 -0.71 26.50 19.83
C PHE A 15 0.81 26.66 19.77
N PHE A 16 1.55 25.56 19.83
CA PHE A 16 3.02 25.63 19.80
C PHE A 16 3.54 26.32 18.53
N SER A 17 2.90 26.12 17.39
CA SER A 17 3.31 26.74 16.13
C SER A 17 3.16 28.27 16.18
N ALA A 18 2.07 28.77 16.76
CA ALA A 18 1.90 30.19 16.98
C ALA A 18 2.92 30.75 17.99
N PHE A 19 3.26 29.99 19.05
CA PHE A 19 4.29 30.40 20.03
C PHE A 19 5.67 30.47 19.42
N VAL A 20 6.07 29.55 18.54
CA VAL A 20 7.35 29.61 17.83
C VAL A 20 7.47 30.90 17.02
N ILE A 21 6.43 31.25 16.27
CA ILE A 21 6.40 32.50 15.47
C ILE A 21 6.39 33.73 16.36
N HIS A 22 5.58 33.74 17.42
CA HIS A 22 5.52 34.84 18.34
C HIS A 22 6.88 35.10 19.03
N ALA A 23 7.55 34.05 19.49
CA ALA A 23 8.87 34.15 20.10
C ALA A 23 9.92 34.70 19.12
N SER A 24 9.89 34.27 17.86
CA SER A 24 10.74 34.81 16.79
C SER A 24 10.52 36.32 16.63
N GLN A 25 9.27 36.78 16.62
CA GLN A 25 8.90 38.21 16.51
C GLN A 25 9.37 39.05 17.71
N MET A 26 9.41 38.45 18.91
CA MET A 26 9.89 39.12 20.15
C MET A 26 11.41 39.11 20.29
N THR A 27 12.09 38.24 19.55
CA THR A 27 13.53 38.04 19.63
C THR A 27 14.25 39.09 18.79
N LYS A 28 15.32 39.66 19.32
CA LYS A 28 16.18 40.61 18.57
C LYS A 28 16.72 39.93 17.31
N GLN A 29 17.01 40.74 16.29
CA GLN A 29 17.73 40.28 15.12
C GLN A 29 19.06 39.61 15.55
N SER A 30 19.35 38.44 15.01
CA SER A 30 20.49 37.60 15.37
C SER A 30 20.44 37.01 16.80
N GLY A 31 19.37 37.21 17.56
CA GLY A 31 19.13 36.51 18.82
C GLY A 31 18.75 35.06 18.59
N TYR A 32 18.68 34.28 19.66
CA TYR A 32 18.38 32.86 19.59
C TYR A 32 17.05 32.54 20.26
N CYS A 33 16.34 31.57 19.68
CA CYS A 33 15.14 30.96 20.24
C CYS A 33 15.37 29.44 20.36
N GLY A 34 14.97 28.86 21.49
CA GLY A 34 15.04 27.42 21.73
C GLY A 34 13.67 26.86 22.13
N PHE A 35 13.33 25.69 21.63
CA PHE A 35 12.04 25.06 21.83
C PHE A 35 12.15 23.56 22.07
N PHE A 36 11.18 23.06 22.81
CA PHE A 36 10.86 21.63 22.93
C PHE A 36 9.40 21.47 22.53
N THR A 37 9.11 20.76 21.43
CA THR A 37 7.78 20.67 20.82
C THR A 37 7.52 19.26 20.26
N PRO A 38 6.26 18.91 19.97
CA PRO A 38 5.99 17.79 19.07
C PRO A 38 6.73 17.98 17.76
N TYR A 39 7.32 16.91 17.21
CA TYR A 39 8.08 17.03 15.96
C TYR A 39 7.21 16.98 14.69
N VAL A 40 5.89 16.81 14.81
CA VAL A 40 4.95 16.76 13.68
C VAL A 40 5.08 17.95 12.72
N TRP A 41 5.48 19.12 13.22
CA TRP A 41 5.71 20.31 12.41
C TRP A 41 6.82 20.13 11.35
N MET A 42 7.73 19.21 11.56
CA MET A 42 8.82 18.93 10.63
C MET A 42 8.31 18.41 9.28
N PHE A 43 7.13 17.76 9.25
CA PHE A 43 6.68 16.99 8.09
C PHE A 43 5.26 17.30 7.63
N ILE A 44 4.30 17.45 8.56
CA ILE A 44 2.88 17.56 8.21
C ILE A 44 2.60 18.86 7.44
N GLN A 45 1.78 18.74 6.39
CA GLN A 45 1.44 19.84 5.47
C GLN A 45 0.86 21.07 6.17
N SER A 46 0.05 20.88 7.21
CA SER A 46 -0.56 22.01 7.96
C SER A 46 0.45 22.96 8.62
N TYR A 47 1.72 22.53 8.73
CA TYR A 47 2.82 23.35 9.26
C TYR A 47 3.79 23.85 8.17
N GLU A 48 3.51 23.64 6.91
CA GLU A 48 4.39 24.07 5.81
C GLU A 48 4.69 25.56 5.84
N LYS A 49 3.68 26.39 6.17
CA LYS A 49 3.86 27.85 6.31
C LYS A 49 4.80 28.22 7.46
N MET A 50 4.75 27.49 8.58
CA MET A 50 5.69 27.67 9.68
C MET A 50 7.12 27.29 9.26
N ARG A 51 7.30 26.17 8.57
CA ARG A 51 8.61 25.75 8.04
C ARG A 51 9.18 26.82 7.09
N ASN A 52 8.38 27.26 6.12
CA ASN A 52 8.80 28.29 5.17
C ASN A 52 9.14 29.63 5.87
N TYR A 53 8.42 29.98 6.93
CA TYR A 53 8.77 31.15 7.76
C TYR A 53 10.16 30.96 8.39
N LEU A 54 10.41 29.83 9.05
CA LEU A 54 11.70 29.53 9.69
C LEU A 54 12.85 29.53 8.67
N TYR A 55 12.66 28.95 7.48
CA TYR A 55 13.71 28.87 6.45
C TYR A 55 14.04 30.24 5.85
N ASN A 56 13.04 31.11 5.70
CA ASN A 56 13.23 32.43 5.12
C ASN A 56 13.71 33.51 6.12
N GLN A 57 13.37 33.38 7.41
CA GLN A 57 13.61 34.41 8.41
C GLN A 57 14.64 34.01 9.47
N ALA A 58 14.91 32.74 9.61
CA ALA A 58 15.78 32.20 10.66
C ALA A 58 16.77 31.17 10.10
N THR A 59 17.71 30.74 10.93
CA THR A 59 18.63 29.64 10.63
C THR A 59 18.54 28.62 11.76
N ILE A 60 18.14 27.39 11.44
CA ILE A 60 18.12 26.30 12.40
C ILE A 60 19.58 25.92 12.69
N GLU A 61 19.98 26.13 13.95
CA GLU A 61 21.34 25.85 14.40
C GLU A 61 21.52 24.42 14.85
N THR A 62 20.55 23.95 15.65
CA THR A 62 20.54 22.58 16.18
C THR A 62 19.12 22.03 16.20
N LEU A 63 18.98 20.72 15.94
CA LEU A 63 17.74 20.01 16.13
C LEU A 63 18.02 18.58 16.58
N ILE A 64 17.33 18.10 17.60
CA ILE A 64 17.38 16.72 18.06
C ILE A 64 15.96 16.14 17.93
N GLN A 65 15.82 15.14 17.08
CA GLN A 65 14.58 14.39 16.92
C GLN A 65 14.65 13.13 17.78
N PHE A 66 13.79 13.06 18.80
CA PHE A 66 13.77 11.95 19.76
C PHE A 66 12.92 10.78 19.27
N GLU A 67 13.17 9.62 19.86
CA GLU A 67 12.34 8.42 19.73
C GLU A 67 10.94 8.69 20.34
N TYR A 68 9.91 7.97 19.84
CA TYR A 68 8.50 8.22 20.21
C TYR A 68 8.23 8.12 21.71
N SER A 69 8.83 7.15 22.39
CA SER A 69 8.67 6.90 23.83
C SER A 69 9.87 7.39 24.66
N ALA A 70 10.62 8.36 24.15
CA ALA A 70 11.80 8.90 24.81
C ALA A 70 11.52 9.48 26.22
N PHE A 71 10.31 9.98 26.44
CA PHE A 71 9.88 10.61 27.69
C PHE A 71 8.65 9.88 28.23
N GLU A 72 8.74 9.33 29.44
CA GLU A 72 7.71 8.49 30.07
C GLU A 72 6.33 9.14 30.15
N GLU A 73 6.29 10.47 30.34
CA GLU A 73 5.04 11.24 30.45
C GLU A 73 4.55 11.85 29.12
N ALA A 74 5.35 11.78 28.06
CA ALA A 74 4.98 12.35 26.76
C ALA A 74 4.30 11.27 25.88
N THR A 75 3.05 11.50 25.56
CA THR A 75 2.26 10.64 24.66
C THR A 75 2.41 11.00 23.18
N VAL A 76 3.34 11.90 22.86
CA VAL A 76 3.58 12.41 21.50
C VAL A 76 5.08 12.43 21.20
N PRO A 77 5.46 12.15 19.94
CA PRO A 77 6.85 12.24 19.52
C PRO A 77 7.34 13.69 19.55
N VAL A 78 8.50 13.95 20.13
CA VAL A 78 9.02 15.28 20.39
C VAL A 78 10.38 15.55 19.75
N CYS A 79 10.69 16.82 19.55
CA CYS A 79 12.01 17.32 19.20
C CYS A 79 12.38 18.54 20.02
N THR A 80 13.69 18.77 20.18
CA THR A 80 14.21 20.07 20.61
C THR A 80 14.96 20.72 19.47
N PHE A 81 14.82 22.03 19.32
CA PHE A 81 15.56 22.77 18.30
C PHE A 81 15.86 24.19 18.76
N ALA A 82 16.94 24.73 18.25
CA ALA A 82 17.29 26.12 18.42
C ALA A 82 17.58 26.76 17.06
N PHE A 83 17.12 28.00 16.91
CA PHE A 83 17.38 28.77 15.71
C PHE A 83 17.86 30.19 16.02
N GLN A 84 18.69 30.74 15.15
CA GLN A 84 19.05 32.14 15.17
C GLN A 84 17.96 32.92 14.40
N ASN A 85 17.47 34.03 15.00
CA ASN A 85 16.47 34.90 14.37
C ASN A 85 17.10 35.80 13.30
N ARG A 86 17.71 35.16 12.33
CA ARG A 86 18.31 35.72 11.13
C ARG A 86 18.59 34.58 10.15
N HIS A 87 18.25 34.78 8.88
CA HIS A 87 18.65 33.84 7.84
C HIS A 87 20.12 34.04 7.48
N VAL A 88 20.91 32.97 7.56
CA VAL A 88 22.32 32.90 7.18
C VAL A 88 22.58 31.58 6.47
N GLN A 89 23.25 31.62 5.34
CA GLN A 89 23.67 30.39 4.64
C GLN A 89 24.78 29.68 5.43
N LYS A 90 24.38 28.80 6.34
CA LYS A 90 25.28 27.91 7.06
C LYS A 90 24.62 26.57 7.36
N LYS A 91 25.41 25.57 7.64
CA LYS A 91 24.91 24.27 8.08
C LYS A 91 24.50 24.34 9.55
N GLY A 92 23.36 23.79 9.87
CA GLY A 92 22.96 23.44 11.23
C GLY A 92 23.30 21.99 11.54
N CYS A 93 23.27 21.63 12.83
CA CYS A 93 23.55 20.29 13.34
C CYS A 93 22.25 19.57 13.71
N TYR A 94 22.09 18.34 13.24
CA TYR A 94 20.88 17.57 13.44
C TYR A 94 21.20 16.18 14.00
N LEU A 95 20.45 15.74 15.02
CA LEU A 95 20.55 14.39 15.56
C LEU A 95 19.25 13.62 15.30
N ARG A 96 19.36 12.43 14.70
CA ARG A 96 18.26 11.52 14.46
C ARG A 96 18.29 10.36 15.44
N LEU A 97 17.51 10.47 16.53
CA LEU A 97 17.51 9.47 17.61
C LEU A 97 16.25 8.57 17.59
N VAL A 98 15.45 8.63 16.53
CA VAL A 98 14.15 7.93 16.42
C VAL A 98 14.26 6.40 16.49
N ASP A 99 15.39 5.85 16.13
CA ASP A 99 15.64 4.40 16.07
C ASP A 99 16.20 3.81 17.37
N PHE A 100 16.56 4.68 18.35
CA PHE A 100 17.19 4.26 19.61
C PHE A 100 16.16 4.16 20.74
N ARG A 101 15.51 3.01 20.85
CA ARG A 101 14.55 2.72 21.92
C ARG A 101 15.25 2.53 23.28
N GLY A 102 14.53 2.79 24.37
CA GLY A 102 15.02 2.57 25.72
C GLY A 102 14.95 3.80 26.65
N GLY A 103 14.11 4.77 26.30
CA GLY A 103 13.78 5.93 27.16
C GLY A 103 14.87 6.99 27.21
N MET A 104 14.71 7.92 28.14
CA MET A 104 15.53 9.16 28.23
C MET A 104 17.03 8.90 28.42
N GLU A 105 17.41 7.85 29.13
CA GLU A 105 18.85 7.56 29.36
C GLU A 105 19.56 7.15 28.07
N VAL A 106 18.92 6.33 27.23
CA VAL A 106 19.45 5.97 25.91
C VAL A 106 19.57 7.21 25.02
N GLN A 107 18.54 8.05 25.00
CA GLN A 107 18.56 9.31 24.23
C GLN A 107 19.68 10.23 24.69
N ARG A 108 19.90 10.34 26.01
CA ARG A 108 21.02 11.11 26.59
C ARG A 108 22.38 10.57 26.16
N GLN A 109 22.57 9.25 26.27
CA GLN A 109 23.83 8.60 25.88
C GLN A 109 24.13 8.80 24.39
N LYS A 110 23.12 8.62 23.52
CA LYS A 110 23.28 8.83 22.08
C LYS A 110 23.54 10.30 21.73
N THR A 111 22.91 11.23 22.41
CA THR A 111 23.23 12.65 22.24
C THR A 111 24.69 12.95 22.61
N LEU A 112 25.19 12.43 23.74
CA LEU A 112 26.59 12.62 24.16
C LEU A 112 27.59 11.91 23.24
N GLU A 113 27.21 10.75 22.66
CA GLU A 113 28.00 10.05 21.65
C GLU A 113 28.13 10.90 20.39
N ALA A 114 27.04 11.45 19.87
CA ALA A 114 27.03 12.30 18.68
C ALA A 114 27.85 13.59 18.87
N ILE A 115 27.83 14.21 20.06
CA ILE A 115 28.64 15.39 20.37
C ILE A 115 30.15 15.07 20.33
N LYS A 116 30.52 13.85 20.70
CA LYS A 116 31.93 13.41 20.73
C LYS A 116 32.41 12.84 19.40
N ASN A 117 31.53 12.25 18.63
CA ASN A 117 31.82 11.59 17.38
C ASN A 117 30.74 11.93 16.33
N HIS A 118 31.06 12.84 15.42
CA HIS A 118 30.17 13.24 14.35
C HIS A 118 29.99 12.15 13.28
N ASP A 119 30.87 11.14 13.22
CA ASP A 119 30.76 10.00 12.29
C ASP A 119 29.93 8.83 12.88
N CYS A 120 29.07 9.09 13.87
CA CYS A 120 28.26 8.07 14.54
C CYS A 120 27.10 7.51 13.70
N GLY A 121 26.85 8.05 12.50
CA GLY A 121 25.81 7.60 11.58
C GLY A 121 24.39 8.17 11.85
N PHE A 122 24.21 8.91 12.95
CA PHE A 122 22.93 9.57 13.29
C PHE A 122 23.11 11.08 13.61
N TYR A 123 24.29 11.63 13.35
CA TYR A 123 24.61 13.05 13.33
C TYR A 123 24.64 13.53 11.87
N TYR A 124 23.99 14.65 11.58
CA TYR A 124 23.91 15.23 10.25
C TYR A 124 24.23 16.73 10.29
N GLU A 125 24.82 17.22 9.22
CA GLU A 125 25.01 18.64 8.96
C GLU A 125 24.31 19.01 7.67
N GLN A 126 23.33 19.93 7.74
CA GLN A 126 22.56 20.33 6.56
C GLN A 126 22.28 21.83 6.56
N ASN A 127 22.25 22.43 5.36
CA ASN A 127 21.80 23.81 5.20
C ASN A 127 20.26 23.83 5.20
N THR A 128 19.68 24.74 5.98
CA THR A 128 18.22 24.94 6.08
C THR A 128 17.57 25.20 4.71
N ASP A 129 18.27 25.86 3.78
CA ASP A 129 17.79 26.15 2.43
C ASP A 129 17.46 24.88 1.61
N ASN A 130 18.19 23.79 1.87
CA ASN A 130 18.01 22.52 1.17
C ASN A 130 16.66 21.87 1.46
N PHE A 131 16.03 22.18 2.60
CA PHE A 131 14.72 21.62 2.94
C PHE A 131 13.60 22.12 2.01
N SER A 132 13.77 23.28 1.38
CA SER A 132 12.84 23.84 0.41
C SER A 132 12.87 23.12 -0.95
N ILE A 133 13.87 22.28 -1.21
CA ILE A 133 14.00 21.50 -2.44
C ILE A 133 12.93 20.42 -2.51
N ILE A 134 12.64 19.78 -1.36
CA ILE A 134 11.65 18.71 -1.27
C ILE A 134 10.25 19.34 -1.19
N PRO A 135 9.29 18.92 -2.02
CA PRO A 135 7.93 19.45 -2.01
C PRO A 135 7.25 19.34 -0.63
N GLY A 136 6.69 20.46 -0.14
CA GLY A 136 6.17 20.59 1.21
C GLY A 136 7.21 20.99 2.24
N SER A 137 8.47 21.17 1.80
CA SER A 137 9.58 21.68 2.61
C SER A 137 9.76 20.93 3.96
N PRO A 138 9.76 19.58 4.00
CA PRO A 138 9.98 18.85 5.25
C PRO A 138 11.39 19.10 5.80
N VAL A 139 11.56 19.00 7.12
CA VAL A 139 12.90 19.09 7.75
C VAL A 139 13.65 17.76 7.55
N ALA A 140 13.98 17.45 6.31
CA ALA A 140 14.63 16.20 5.89
C ALA A 140 16.16 16.33 5.92
N TYR A 141 16.72 16.58 7.10
CA TYR A 141 18.15 16.83 7.29
C TYR A 141 19.06 15.64 6.98
N TRP A 142 18.49 14.44 6.89
CA TRP A 142 19.19 13.19 6.51
C TRP A 142 19.18 12.94 5.00
N ALA A 143 18.50 13.78 4.20
CA ALA A 143 18.48 13.63 2.76
C ALA A 143 19.87 13.88 2.16
N SER A 144 20.34 12.93 1.36
CA SER A 144 21.62 13.05 0.67
C SER A 144 21.57 14.06 -0.47
N THR A 145 22.76 14.48 -0.94
CA THR A 145 22.87 15.38 -2.10
C THR A 145 22.22 14.75 -3.34
N LYS A 146 22.43 13.45 -3.57
CA LYS A 146 21.85 12.72 -4.71
C LYS A 146 20.32 12.68 -4.66
N MET A 147 19.78 12.45 -3.46
CA MET A 147 18.34 12.49 -3.26
C MET A 147 17.79 13.90 -3.54
N LEU A 148 18.42 14.96 -3.05
CA LEU A 148 18.02 16.34 -3.32
C LEU A 148 18.10 16.69 -4.82
N GLU A 149 19.17 16.24 -5.51
CA GLU A 149 19.31 16.39 -6.98
C GLU A 149 18.12 15.73 -7.71
N SER A 150 17.67 14.56 -7.27
CA SER A 150 16.52 13.88 -7.88
C SER A 150 15.23 14.69 -7.79
N PHE A 151 15.00 15.41 -6.69
CA PHE A 151 13.85 16.31 -6.55
C PHE A 151 13.96 17.57 -7.42
N GLN A 152 15.17 18.03 -7.72
CA GLN A 152 15.39 19.20 -8.57
C GLN A 152 15.29 18.88 -10.06
N THR A 153 15.80 17.73 -10.48
CA THR A 153 15.98 17.38 -11.90
C THR A 153 14.98 16.35 -12.39
N GLY A 154 14.36 15.59 -11.51
CA GLY A 154 13.40 14.56 -11.85
C GLY A 154 12.12 15.11 -12.48
N ASN A 155 11.50 14.30 -13.31
CA ASN A 155 10.21 14.61 -13.90
C ASN A 155 9.12 14.54 -12.83
N LYS A 156 8.02 15.24 -13.06
CA LYS A 156 6.82 15.12 -12.23
C LYS A 156 6.20 13.74 -12.41
N PHE A 157 5.57 13.24 -11.37
CA PHE A 157 4.75 12.04 -11.43
C PHE A 157 3.69 12.17 -12.55
N ALA A 158 3.67 11.21 -13.47
CA ALA A 158 2.88 11.32 -14.71
C ALA A 158 1.45 10.75 -14.58
N GLY A 159 1.11 10.17 -13.42
CA GLY A 159 -0.21 9.58 -13.18
C GLY A 159 -1.25 10.60 -12.73
N GLU A 160 -2.49 10.42 -13.18
CA GLU A 160 -3.65 11.13 -12.63
C GLU A 160 -4.21 10.36 -11.45
N THR A 161 -3.95 10.84 -10.24
CA THR A 161 -4.32 10.16 -9.01
C THR A 161 -5.71 10.55 -8.53
N LYS A 162 -6.55 9.56 -8.20
CA LYS A 162 -7.94 9.72 -7.78
C LYS A 162 -8.26 8.88 -6.54
N LYS A 163 -9.24 9.35 -5.78
CA LYS A 163 -9.99 8.58 -4.79
C LYS A 163 -11.37 8.29 -5.33
N GLY A 164 -11.79 7.03 -5.26
CA GLY A 164 -12.97 6.56 -5.95
C GLY A 164 -14.25 6.52 -5.12
N VAL A 165 -14.97 5.44 -5.31
CA VAL A 165 -16.29 5.19 -4.73
C VAL A 165 -16.22 5.22 -3.20
N LEU A 166 -17.00 6.11 -2.60
CA LEU A 166 -17.35 6.12 -1.19
C LEU A 166 -18.84 5.87 -1.08
N THR A 167 -19.22 4.70 -0.63
CA THR A 167 -20.64 4.29 -0.52
C THR A 167 -21.38 5.05 0.57
N GLY A 168 -20.66 5.45 1.64
CA GLY A 168 -21.23 6.03 2.87
C GLY A 168 -21.90 4.99 3.78
N ASP A 169 -22.15 3.77 3.29
CA ASP A 169 -22.60 2.60 4.04
C ASP A 169 -22.04 1.31 3.41
N ASN A 170 -20.85 0.93 3.87
CA ASN A 170 -20.16 -0.24 3.33
C ASN A 170 -20.89 -1.54 3.65
N ASN A 171 -21.56 -1.63 4.79
CA ASN A 171 -22.28 -2.86 5.18
C ASN A 171 -23.43 -3.18 4.24
N THR A 172 -24.07 -2.18 3.67
CA THR A 172 -25.16 -2.36 2.70
C THR A 172 -24.64 -2.55 1.28
N TYR A 173 -23.61 -1.78 0.87
CA TYR A 173 -23.23 -1.64 -0.55
C TYR A 173 -21.94 -2.35 -0.95
N LEU A 174 -21.16 -2.91 -0.02
CA LEU A 174 -20.01 -3.76 -0.33
C LEU A 174 -20.27 -5.21 0.07
N ARG A 175 -19.76 -6.13 -0.73
CA ARG A 175 -19.77 -7.58 -0.47
C ARG A 175 -18.47 -8.21 -0.96
N LEU A 176 -18.16 -9.38 -0.44
CA LEU A 176 -17.21 -10.28 -1.10
C LEU A 176 -17.91 -10.88 -2.32
N TRP A 177 -17.18 -11.11 -3.40
CA TRP A 177 -17.77 -11.55 -4.67
C TRP A 177 -18.56 -12.85 -4.55
N HIS A 178 -18.14 -13.76 -3.67
CA HIS A 178 -18.80 -15.06 -3.44
C HIS A 178 -20.04 -15.00 -2.55
N GLU A 179 -20.39 -13.85 -1.97
CA GLU A 179 -21.60 -13.67 -1.15
C GLU A 179 -22.86 -13.38 -1.99
N VAL A 180 -22.70 -13.21 -3.29
CA VAL A 180 -23.80 -12.83 -4.18
C VAL A 180 -23.89 -13.78 -5.37
N ASN A 181 -25.03 -13.77 -6.05
CA ASN A 181 -25.19 -14.51 -7.30
C ASN A 181 -24.23 -13.97 -8.36
N ILE A 182 -23.34 -14.84 -8.89
CA ILE A 182 -22.31 -14.47 -9.86
C ILE A 182 -22.89 -13.87 -11.14
N GLY A 183 -24.07 -14.33 -11.59
CA GLY A 183 -24.77 -13.77 -12.75
C GLY A 183 -25.29 -12.34 -12.55
N LYS A 184 -25.08 -11.74 -11.37
CA LYS A 184 -25.38 -10.34 -11.07
C LYS A 184 -24.12 -9.48 -10.92
N ILE A 185 -22.92 -10.06 -11.15
CA ILE A 185 -21.67 -9.35 -11.09
C ILE A 185 -21.24 -8.98 -12.51
N GLY A 186 -20.94 -7.71 -12.72
CA GLY A 186 -20.41 -7.20 -13.99
C GLY A 186 -18.92 -7.41 -14.11
N PHE A 187 -18.48 -8.65 -14.27
CA PHE A 187 -17.15 -8.97 -14.78
C PHE A 187 -17.09 -8.64 -16.28
N GLU A 188 -15.92 -8.49 -16.85
CA GLU A 188 -15.72 -8.24 -18.30
C GLU A 188 -16.44 -7.01 -18.88
N LEU A 189 -16.72 -6.01 -18.05
CA LEU A 189 -17.19 -4.70 -18.47
C LEU A 189 -16.00 -3.73 -18.44
N TYR A 190 -15.71 -3.06 -19.55
CA TYR A 190 -14.47 -2.30 -19.74
C TYR A 190 -14.68 -0.79 -19.87
N SER A 191 -15.91 -0.33 -19.68
CA SER A 191 -16.24 1.09 -19.70
C SER A 191 -17.43 1.41 -18.79
N HIS A 192 -17.54 2.67 -18.37
CA HIS A 192 -18.70 3.15 -17.61
C HIS A 192 -20.01 3.06 -18.42
N ALA A 193 -19.95 3.22 -19.76
CA ALA A 193 -21.11 3.06 -20.62
C ALA A 193 -21.63 1.61 -20.59
N GLU A 194 -20.74 0.62 -20.76
CA GLU A 194 -21.10 -0.80 -20.66
C GLU A 194 -21.69 -1.14 -19.28
N MET A 195 -21.12 -0.56 -18.21
CA MET A 195 -21.64 -0.73 -16.85
C MET A 195 -23.08 -0.22 -16.73
N ILE A 196 -23.40 0.96 -17.27
CA ILE A 196 -24.75 1.55 -17.24
C ILE A 196 -25.74 0.73 -18.08
N ASP A 197 -25.31 0.30 -19.27
CA ASP A 197 -26.16 -0.45 -20.19
C ASP A 197 -26.37 -1.91 -19.74
N SER A 198 -25.59 -2.39 -18.80
CA SER A 198 -25.70 -3.74 -18.24
C SER A 198 -26.85 -3.84 -17.24
N SER A 199 -27.45 -5.04 -17.11
CA SER A 199 -28.40 -5.36 -16.05
C SER A 199 -27.75 -5.83 -14.76
N MET A 200 -26.42 -5.61 -14.62
CA MET A 200 -25.64 -6.05 -13.49
C MET A 200 -25.88 -5.15 -12.28
N LYS A 201 -25.80 -5.76 -11.11
CA LYS A 201 -25.98 -5.06 -9.83
C LYS A 201 -24.67 -4.76 -9.13
N TRP A 202 -23.74 -5.69 -9.21
CA TRP A 202 -22.49 -5.67 -8.49
C TRP A 202 -21.33 -5.50 -9.45
N PHE A 203 -20.32 -4.72 -9.05
CA PHE A 203 -19.14 -4.47 -9.88
C PHE A 203 -17.87 -4.61 -9.05
N PRO A 204 -16.80 -5.24 -9.59
CA PRO A 204 -15.50 -5.33 -8.93
C PRO A 204 -14.99 -3.95 -8.53
N VAL A 205 -14.42 -3.83 -7.32
CA VAL A 205 -13.90 -2.55 -6.82
C VAL A 205 -12.61 -2.78 -6.04
N THR A 206 -11.61 -1.89 -6.23
CA THR A 206 -10.41 -1.92 -5.38
C THR A 206 -10.78 -1.50 -3.96
N SER A 207 -10.31 -2.28 -3.00
CA SER A 207 -10.27 -1.92 -1.59
C SER A 207 -8.81 -1.77 -1.14
N GLY A 208 -8.53 -1.36 0.08
CA GLY A 208 -7.19 -1.43 0.65
C GLY A 208 -6.68 -2.88 0.68
N GLY A 209 -6.65 -3.47 1.85
CA GLY A 209 -6.31 -4.87 2.06
C GLY A 209 -4.90 -5.08 2.61
N GLU A 210 -4.49 -6.33 2.66
CA GLU A 210 -3.21 -6.77 3.21
C GLU A 210 -2.00 -6.28 2.39
N LYS A 211 -0.81 -6.40 2.98
CA LYS A 211 0.46 -6.11 2.31
C LYS A 211 0.61 -7.01 1.07
N ARG A 212 0.49 -6.44 -0.12
CA ARG A 212 0.67 -7.15 -1.38
C ARG A 212 1.23 -6.22 -2.45
N ARG A 213 2.20 -6.70 -3.22
CA ARG A 213 2.78 -6.02 -4.38
C ARG A 213 2.27 -6.64 -5.67
N TRP A 214 2.35 -5.90 -6.75
CA TRP A 214 2.16 -6.27 -8.14
C TRP A 214 0.72 -6.62 -8.53
N TYR A 215 0.04 -7.59 -7.87
CA TYR A 215 -1.32 -8.02 -8.18
C TYR A 215 -2.03 -8.60 -6.95
N GLY A 216 -3.37 -8.50 -6.89
CA GLY A 216 -4.23 -9.12 -5.89
C GLY A 216 -5.00 -8.14 -5.00
N ASN A 217 -5.64 -8.66 -3.94
CA ASN A 217 -6.64 -7.98 -3.11
C ASN A 217 -7.88 -7.57 -3.94
N PHE A 218 -8.28 -8.44 -4.88
CA PHE A 218 -9.47 -8.30 -5.70
C PHE A 218 -10.50 -9.34 -5.25
N ASP A 219 -11.27 -9.03 -4.24
CA ASP A 219 -12.29 -9.88 -3.62
C ASP A 219 -13.59 -9.13 -3.33
N THR A 220 -13.55 -7.81 -3.45
CA THR A 220 -14.66 -6.94 -3.08
C THR A 220 -15.41 -6.44 -4.30
N ILE A 221 -16.74 -6.41 -4.17
CA ILE A 221 -17.67 -5.87 -5.17
C ILE A 221 -18.56 -4.80 -4.53
N VAL A 222 -18.99 -3.84 -5.35
CA VAL A 222 -19.85 -2.74 -4.92
C VAL A 222 -21.19 -2.76 -5.68
N ASN A 223 -22.29 -2.52 -4.96
CA ASN A 223 -23.60 -2.33 -5.57
C ASN A 223 -23.70 -0.93 -6.19
N LEU A 224 -23.64 -0.88 -7.52
CA LEU A 224 -23.89 0.32 -8.31
C LEU A 224 -24.98 0.06 -9.37
N GLU A 225 -25.98 -0.74 -9.05
CA GLU A 225 -27.16 -0.97 -9.89
C GLU A 225 -27.75 0.36 -10.34
N ASN A 226 -28.03 0.51 -11.65
CA ASN A 226 -28.51 1.75 -12.25
C ASN A 226 -27.64 2.98 -11.89
N ASP A 227 -26.34 2.87 -12.05
CA ASP A 227 -25.37 3.92 -11.73
C ASP A 227 -25.43 4.40 -10.26
N GLY A 228 -25.68 3.48 -9.34
CA GLY A 228 -25.76 3.75 -7.90
C GLY A 228 -27.01 4.54 -7.48
N ALA A 229 -28.12 4.35 -8.18
CA ALA A 229 -29.37 5.07 -7.89
C ALA A 229 -29.81 4.93 -6.44
N ASP A 230 -29.68 3.74 -5.85
CA ASP A 230 -30.05 3.48 -4.46
C ASP A 230 -29.15 4.22 -3.46
N ILE A 231 -27.84 4.23 -3.67
CA ILE A 231 -26.89 5.03 -2.88
C ILE A 231 -27.27 6.52 -2.95
N LYS A 232 -27.52 7.03 -4.16
CA LYS A 232 -27.87 8.44 -4.41
C LYS A 232 -29.16 8.86 -3.70
N ALA A 233 -30.11 7.92 -3.58
CA ALA A 233 -31.40 8.19 -2.95
C ALA A 233 -31.35 8.09 -1.41
N ASN A 234 -30.60 7.16 -0.85
CA ASN A 234 -30.72 6.75 0.54
C ASN A 234 -29.54 7.15 1.43
N VAL A 235 -28.35 7.47 0.87
CA VAL A 235 -27.14 7.79 1.63
C VAL A 235 -26.73 9.26 1.50
N LYS A 236 -26.48 9.94 2.63
CA LYS A 236 -26.15 11.38 2.61
C LYS A 236 -24.68 11.68 2.31
N ASN A 237 -23.76 10.81 2.73
CA ASN A 237 -22.31 11.08 2.69
C ASN A 237 -21.59 10.22 1.65
N TYR A 238 -22.26 9.86 0.56
CA TYR A 238 -21.64 9.12 -0.54
C TYR A 238 -20.80 10.04 -1.45
N ARG A 239 -19.88 9.45 -2.18
CA ARG A 239 -19.16 10.08 -3.30
C ARG A 239 -19.00 9.09 -4.44
N LEU A 240 -19.70 9.33 -5.54
CA LEU A 240 -19.59 8.63 -6.80
C LEU A 240 -19.06 9.66 -7.82
N ARG A 241 -17.74 9.73 -7.99
CA ARG A 241 -17.06 10.75 -8.79
C ARG A 241 -16.19 10.12 -9.85
N ASP A 242 -15.77 10.97 -10.79
CA ASP A 242 -14.72 10.62 -11.74
C ASP A 242 -15.08 9.37 -12.57
N SER A 243 -16.36 9.19 -12.91
CA SER A 243 -16.87 8.02 -13.64
C SER A 243 -16.21 7.80 -15.00
N GLN A 244 -15.62 8.85 -15.60
CA GLN A 244 -14.80 8.75 -16.81
C GLN A 244 -13.54 7.89 -16.64
N TYR A 245 -13.12 7.60 -15.39
CA TYR A 245 -11.99 6.73 -15.08
C TYR A 245 -12.44 5.30 -14.69
N TYR A 246 -13.72 5.04 -14.58
CA TYR A 246 -14.23 3.72 -14.21
C TYR A 246 -13.81 2.69 -15.25
N MET A 247 -13.47 1.48 -14.79
CA MET A 247 -13.06 0.33 -15.60
C MET A 247 -11.72 0.49 -16.35
N LEU A 248 -10.95 1.57 -16.11
CA LEU A 248 -9.64 1.75 -16.71
C LEU A 248 -8.53 1.05 -15.91
N GLU A 249 -7.47 0.61 -16.62
CA GLU A 249 -6.29 0.09 -15.95
C GLU A 249 -5.56 1.18 -15.13
N ALA A 250 -5.01 0.78 -13.99
CA ALA A 250 -4.41 1.71 -13.03
C ALA A 250 -3.36 1.06 -12.14
N ILE A 251 -2.73 1.86 -11.28
CA ILE A 251 -1.98 1.42 -10.11
C ILE A 251 -2.81 1.75 -8.88
N THR A 252 -2.90 0.83 -7.90
CA THR A 252 -3.55 1.07 -6.60
C THR A 252 -2.61 0.76 -5.44
N TRP A 253 -2.89 1.35 -4.28
CA TRP A 253 -2.20 1.08 -3.02
C TRP A 253 -3.16 1.22 -1.83
N THR A 254 -2.74 0.78 -0.64
CA THR A 254 -3.48 1.02 0.60
C THR A 254 -3.07 2.38 1.17
N GLU A 255 -4.01 3.31 1.31
CA GLU A 255 -3.73 4.69 1.75
C GLU A 255 -3.19 4.76 3.17
N ILE A 256 -3.76 3.98 4.09
CA ILE A 256 -3.34 3.93 5.48
C ILE A 256 -2.80 2.53 5.76
N SER A 257 -1.51 2.43 6.03
CA SER A 257 -0.84 1.15 6.27
C SER A 257 0.21 1.27 7.37
N SER A 258 0.17 0.37 8.34
CA SER A 258 1.21 0.21 9.35
C SER A 258 2.41 -0.61 8.87
N SER A 259 2.30 -1.20 7.68
CA SER A 259 3.38 -1.93 7.00
C SER A 259 4.09 -1.01 5.99
N ILE A 260 5.09 -1.57 5.29
CA ILE A 260 5.73 -0.88 4.16
C ILE A 260 4.71 -0.56 3.07
N PHE A 261 4.95 0.54 2.36
CA PHE A 261 4.15 0.91 1.20
C PHE A 261 4.26 -0.13 0.08
N THR A 262 3.15 -0.49 -0.52
CA THR A 262 3.08 -1.47 -1.62
C THR A 262 2.04 -1.07 -2.65
N CYS A 263 2.35 -1.27 -3.93
CA CYS A 263 1.47 -0.98 -5.05
C CYS A 263 1.10 -2.23 -5.84
N ARG A 264 -0.10 -2.20 -6.42
CA ARG A 264 -0.64 -3.27 -7.27
C ARG A 264 -1.13 -2.72 -8.59
N TYR A 265 -0.99 -3.51 -9.63
CA TYR A 265 -1.66 -3.31 -10.92
C TYR A 265 -3.15 -3.58 -10.78
N VAL A 266 -3.95 -2.72 -11.35
CA VAL A 266 -5.42 -2.88 -11.49
C VAL A 266 -5.72 -3.09 -12.96
N PRO A 267 -6.21 -4.27 -13.38
CA PRO A 267 -6.62 -4.49 -14.76
C PRO A 267 -7.88 -3.69 -15.10
N LYS A 268 -8.17 -3.61 -16.41
CA LYS A 268 -9.45 -3.06 -16.87
C LYS A 268 -10.64 -3.87 -16.31
N GLY A 269 -11.77 -3.22 -16.13
CA GLY A 269 -12.98 -3.87 -15.63
C GLY A 269 -13.16 -3.77 -14.11
N ILE A 270 -12.29 -3.05 -13.41
CA ILE A 270 -12.38 -2.86 -11.96
C ILE A 270 -12.59 -1.37 -11.64
N LEU A 271 -13.56 -1.10 -10.77
CA LEU A 271 -13.77 0.21 -10.18
C LEU A 271 -12.71 0.51 -9.10
N PHE A 272 -12.60 1.75 -8.70
CA PHE A 272 -11.71 2.14 -7.62
C PHE A 272 -12.46 2.72 -6.43
N GLY A 273 -12.08 2.26 -5.24
CA GLY A 273 -12.68 2.65 -3.97
C GLY A 273 -11.96 3.81 -3.29
N ASN A 274 -12.55 4.31 -2.21
CA ASN A 274 -11.96 5.40 -1.44
C ASN A 274 -10.75 4.97 -0.59
N GLY A 275 -10.74 3.73 -0.12
CA GLY A 275 -9.65 3.18 0.72
C GLY A 275 -8.43 2.69 -0.06
N GLY A 276 -8.59 2.48 -1.38
CA GLY A 276 -7.52 2.14 -2.32
C GLY A 276 -7.43 3.21 -3.42
N PRO A 277 -6.72 4.34 -3.18
CA PRO A 277 -6.50 5.33 -4.23
C PRO A 277 -5.83 4.71 -5.44
N VAL A 278 -6.06 5.31 -6.60
CA VAL A 278 -5.49 4.82 -7.87
C VAL A 278 -4.80 5.94 -8.65
N SER A 279 -3.82 5.55 -9.47
CA SER A 279 -3.21 6.43 -10.47
C SER A 279 -3.39 5.86 -11.87
N PHE A 280 -3.92 6.68 -12.78
CA PHE A 280 -4.13 6.37 -14.19
C PHE A 280 -3.02 6.94 -15.06
N PHE A 281 -2.64 6.21 -16.12
CA PHE A 281 -1.53 6.59 -16.99
C PHE A 281 -1.95 6.52 -18.47
N PHE A 282 -2.05 7.66 -19.11
CA PHE A 282 -2.45 7.75 -20.52
C PHE A 282 -1.25 7.77 -21.50
N ASN A 283 -0.02 7.71 -21.00
CA ASN A 283 1.23 7.84 -21.75
C ASN A 283 2.09 6.56 -21.78
N LYS A 284 1.50 5.40 -21.54
CA LYS A 284 2.19 4.09 -21.49
C LYS A 284 3.30 3.96 -20.42
N LYS A 285 3.27 4.79 -19.40
CA LYS A 285 4.26 4.80 -18.31
C LYS A 285 3.84 3.99 -17.07
N LEU A 286 2.68 3.33 -17.10
CA LEU A 286 2.12 2.62 -15.95
C LEU A 286 3.11 1.60 -15.38
N MET A 287 3.68 0.73 -16.22
CA MET A 287 4.60 -0.34 -15.76
C MET A 287 5.83 0.23 -15.07
N TYR A 288 6.44 1.28 -15.64
CA TYR A 288 7.60 1.96 -15.06
C TYR A 288 7.29 2.55 -13.67
N HIS A 289 6.14 3.22 -13.54
CA HIS A 289 5.73 3.80 -12.25
C HIS A 289 5.38 2.73 -11.21
N LEU A 290 4.74 1.63 -11.63
CA LEU A 290 4.48 0.50 -10.74
C LEU A 290 5.77 -0.10 -10.19
N ALA A 291 6.78 -0.27 -11.04
CA ALA A 291 8.10 -0.75 -10.64
C ALA A 291 8.76 0.20 -9.64
N LEU A 292 8.85 1.49 -10.00
CA LEU A 292 9.45 2.50 -9.13
C LEU A 292 8.75 2.56 -7.77
N LEU A 293 7.41 2.60 -7.75
CA LEU A 293 6.63 2.68 -6.52
C LEU A 293 6.81 1.45 -5.60
N ASN A 294 7.17 0.29 -6.14
CA ASN A 294 7.50 -0.91 -5.37
C ASN A 294 8.99 -1.04 -5.01
N SER A 295 9.83 -0.10 -5.45
CA SER A 295 11.28 -0.13 -5.20
C SER A 295 11.67 0.46 -3.84
N LYS A 296 12.88 0.13 -3.38
CA LYS A 296 13.49 0.74 -2.19
C LYS A 296 13.72 2.25 -2.35
N VAL A 297 13.98 2.72 -3.58
CA VAL A 297 14.13 4.15 -3.87
C VAL A 297 12.84 4.91 -3.57
N ALA A 298 11.69 4.39 -4.00
CA ALA A 298 10.41 5.04 -3.67
C ALA A 298 10.11 5.01 -2.17
N MET A 299 10.50 3.93 -1.46
CA MET A 299 10.36 3.85 -0.01
C MET A 299 11.19 4.92 0.70
N GLU A 300 12.43 5.15 0.25
CA GLU A 300 13.29 6.21 0.77
C GLU A 300 12.68 7.59 0.51
N ILE A 301 12.21 7.85 -0.72
CA ILE A 301 11.54 9.11 -1.10
C ILE A 301 10.29 9.34 -0.23
N LEU A 302 9.48 8.31 -0.01
CA LEU A 302 8.29 8.39 0.83
C LEU A 302 8.63 8.63 2.29
N GLY A 303 9.80 8.21 2.76
CA GLY A 303 10.32 8.55 4.09
C GLY A 303 10.46 10.06 4.31
N TYR A 304 10.66 10.85 3.25
CA TYR A 304 10.67 12.31 3.31
C TYR A 304 9.27 12.93 3.13
N LEU A 305 8.48 12.39 2.18
CA LEU A 305 7.19 12.95 1.78
C LEU A 305 6.02 12.54 2.70
N ALA A 306 6.08 11.34 3.26
CA ALA A 306 5.03 10.73 4.08
C ALA A 306 5.62 9.98 5.29
N PRO A 307 6.28 10.66 6.23
CA PRO A 307 6.91 10.01 7.40
C PRO A 307 5.90 9.46 8.43
N THR A 308 4.64 9.36 8.02
CA THR A 308 3.53 8.77 8.77
C THR A 308 2.99 7.56 8.00
N ILE A 309 2.02 6.85 8.58
CA ILE A 309 1.38 5.69 7.96
C ILE A 309 0.38 6.05 6.83
N ASN A 310 0.28 7.33 6.44
CA ASN A 310 -0.70 7.82 5.46
C ASN A 310 -0.01 8.15 4.13
N TYR A 311 -0.26 7.34 3.12
CA TYR A 311 0.24 7.47 1.74
C TYR A 311 -0.85 8.04 0.82
N GLY A 312 -1.23 9.28 1.04
CA GLY A 312 -2.27 9.93 0.24
C GLY A 312 -1.82 10.28 -1.20
N PRO A 313 -2.78 10.59 -2.08
CA PRO A 313 -2.50 11.01 -3.45
C PRO A 313 -1.46 12.11 -3.60
N GLU A 314 -1.48 13.07 -2.68
CA GLU A 314 -0.58 14.22 -2.73
C GLU A 314 0.88 13.83 -2.56
N GLN A 315 1.18 12.90 -1.65
CA GLN A 315 2.53 12.41 -1.40
C GLN A 315 3.06 11.64 -2.60
N ILE A 316 2.24 10.76 -3.18
CA ILE A 316 2.61 9.96 -4.35
C ILE A 316 2.89 10.87 -5.56
N ASN A 317 2.07 11.89 -5.79
CA ASN A 317 2.25 12.83 -6.91
C ASN A 317 3.51 13.71 -6.79
N ARG A 318 4.16 13.72 -5.65
CA ARG A 318 5.40 14.49 -5.39
C ARG A 318 6.67 13.66 -5.60
N ILE A 319 6.57 12.37 -5.86
CA ILE A 319 7.72 11.51 -6.14
C ILE A 319 8.39 11.96 -7.43
N PRO A 320 9.70 12.31 -7.41
CA PRO A 320 10.44 12.66 -8.61
C PRO A 320 10.70 11.41 -9.45
N ILE A 321 10.54 11.50 -10.76
CA ILE A 321 10.70 10.38 -11.69
C ILE A 321 11.91 10.62 -12.59
N VAL A 322 12.85 9.70 -12.57
CA VAL A 322 13.99 9.67 -13.50
C VAL A 322 13.82 8.48 -14.43
N TYR A 323 13.57 8.74 -15.73
CA TYR A 323 13.36 7.69 -16.72
C TYR A 323 14.69 7.19 -17.28
N SER A 324 14.94 5.90 -17.16
CA SER A 324 16.04 5.16 -17.79
C SER A 324 15.71 3.68 -17.82
N ASN A 325 16.34 2.92 -18.69
CA ASN A 325 16.18 1.46 -18.82
C ASN A 325 14.72 0.98 -18.91
N GLU A 326 13.86 1.76 -19.58
CA GLU A 326 12.39 1.57 -19.55
C GLU A 326 11.96 0.19 -20.06
N ASP A 327 12.60 -0.33 -21.11
CA ASP A 327 12.20 -1.62 -21.70
C ASP A 327 12.45 -2.76 -20.73
N GLU A 328 13.59 -2.77 -20.06
CA GLU A 328 13.96 -3.78 -19.06
C GLU A 328 13.07 -3.69 -17.81
N VAL A 329 12.88 -2.48 -17.28
CA VAL A 329 11.98 -2.22 -16.15
C VAL A 329 10.55 -2.67 -16.45
N ASN A 330 10.03 -2.32 -17.65
CA ASN A 330 8.68 -2.73 -18.05
C ASN A 330 8.54 -4.24 -18.20
N GLN A 331 9.59 -4.92 -18.70
CA GLN A 331 9.58 -6.37 -18.84
C GLN A 331 9.56 -7.07 -17.48
N LEU A 332 10.44 -6.70 -16.56
CA LEU A 332 10.47 -7.23 -15.18
C LEU A 332 9.15 -6.98 -14.46
N THR A 333 8.56 -5.79 -14.64
CA THR A 333 7.25 -5.46 -14.05
C THR A 333 6.14 -6.37 -14.52
N LYS A 334 6.06 -6.64 -15.82
CA LYS A 334 5.07 -7.57 -16.38
C LYS A 334 5.22 -8.99 -15.83
N TRP A 335 6.47 -9.45 -15.69
CA TRP A 335 6.75 -10.74 -15.08
C TRP A 335 6.30 -10.80 -13.62
N ASN A 336 6.57 -9.75 -12.85
CA ASN A 336 6.18 -9.67 -11.44
C ASN A 336 4.64 -9.64 -11.27
N ILE A 337 3.92 -8.94 -12.17
CA ILE A 337 2.46 -8.98 -12.21
C ILE A 337 1.98 -10.42 -12.46
N LEU A 338 2.53 -11.09 -13.48
CA LEU A 338 2.15 -12.48 -13.83
C LEU A 338 2.40 -13.45 -12.67
N LEU A 339 3.59 -13.39 -12.03
CA LEU A 339 3.93 -14.24 -10.88
C LEU A 339 2.96 -14.01 -9.71
N SER A 340 2.63 -12.75 -9.44
CA SER A 340 1.73 -12.38 -8.33
C SER A 340 0.26 -12.71 -8.65
N GLN A 341 -0.14 -12.64 -9.92
CA GLN A 341 -1.45 -13.07 -10.39
C GLN A 341 -1.61 -14.57 -10.27
N THR A 342 -0.61 -15.35 -10.74
CA THR A 342 -0.61 -16.81 -10.61
C THR A 342 -0.72 -17.24 -9.14
N ASP A 343 -0.03 -16.55 -8.21
CA ASP A 343 -0.18 -16.82 -6.78
C ASP A 343 -1.59 -16.46 -6.28
N TRP A 344 -2.15 -15.33 -6.69
CA TRP A 344 -3.47 -14.89 -6.26
C TRP A 344 -4.55 -15.84 -6.75
N ASP A 345 -4.52 -16.21 -8.03
CA ASP A 345 -5.52 -17.05 -8.69
C ASP A 345 -5.42 -18.54 -8.32
N SER A 346 -4.38 -18.92 -7.57
CA SER A 346 -4.25 -20.27 -7.01
C SER A 346 -5.14 -20.54 -5.79
N PHE A 347 -5.89 -19.54 -5.32
CA PHE A 347 -6.72 -19.63 -4.10
C PHE A 347 -8.16 -19.18 -4.35
N GLU A 348 -9.11 -19.80 -3.66
CA GLU A 348 -10.56 -19.56 -3.74
C GLU A 348 -10.99 -18.10 -3.43
N THR A 349 -10.09 -17.27 -2.90
CA THR A 349 -10.32 -15.83 -2.71
C THR A 349 -10.37 -15.07 -4.04
N SER A 350 -9.73 -15.59 -5.09
CA SER A 350 -9.81 -15.04 -6.43
C SER A 350 -11.10 -15.48 -7.13
N TRP A 351 -11.76 -14.57 -7.85
CA TRP A 351 -12.86 -14.93 -8.76
C TRP A 351 -12.36 -15.60 -10.05
N ASP A 352 -11.05 -15.55 -10.33
CA ASP A 352 -10.37 -16.22 -11.45
C ASP A 352 -9.79 -17.59 -11.05
N PHE A 353 -10.06 -18.08 -9.83
CA PHE A 353 -9.65 -19.39 -9.35
C PHE A 353 -10.29 -20.49 -10.22
N GLN A 354 -9.47 -21.39 -10.74
CA GLN A 354 -9.92 -22.45 -11.66
C GLN A 354 -10.09 -23.79 -10.94
N HIS A 355 -9.01 -24.32 -10.36
CA HIS A 355 -9.03 -25.58 -9.61
C HIS A 355 -7.92 -25.55 -8.54
N HIS A 356 -8.08 -26.42 -7.55
CA HIS A 356 -7.10 -26.46 -6.45
C HIS A 356 -5.74 -27.00 -6.91
N PRO A 357 -4.61 -26.36 -6.53
CA PRO A 357 -3.26 -26.77 -6.97
C PRO A 357 -2.85 -28.20 -6.63
N LEU A 358 -3.45 -28.81 -5.61
CA LEU A 358 -3.19 -30.22 -5.25
C LEU A 358 -4.03 -31.22 -6.07
N LEU A 359 -4.96 -30.77 -6.90
CA LEU A 359 -5.71 -31.62 -7.82
C LEU A 359 -4.82 -31.96 -9.03
N ARG A 360 -4.07 -33.03 -8.94
CA ARG A 360 -3.07 -33.45 -9.94
C ARG A 360 -3.15 -34.93 -10.23
N LYS A 361 -2.73 -35.33 -11.43
CA LYS A 361 -2.63 -36.75 -11.84
C LYS A 361 -1.33 -37.37 -11.31
N VAL A 362 -1.23 -37.50 -9.99
CA VAL A 362 -0.11 -38.15 -9.28
C VAL A 362 -0.65 -39.20 -8.31
N PRO A 363 0.13 -40.18 -7.89
CA PRO A 363 -0.34 -41.29 -7.05
C PRO A 363 -0.80 -40.90 -5.66
N THR A 364 -0.25 -39.80 -5.09
CA THR A 364 -0.51 -39.41 -3.70
C THR A 364 -0.64 -37.90 -3.54
N ILE A 365 -1.40 -37.47 -2.54
CA ILE A 365 -1.48 -36.05 -2.14
C ILE A 365 -0.11 -35.50 -1.72
N ALA A 366 0.76 -36.34 -1.13
CA ALA A 366 2.12 -35.96 -0.78
C ALA A 366 2.94 -35.54 -2.03
N GLU A 367 2.90 -36.36 -3.11
CA GLU A 367 3.57 -36.01 -4.36
C GLU A 367 2.95 -34.74 -5.02
N ALA A 368 1.63 -34.55 -4.91
CA ALA A 368 0.97 -33.33 -5.37
C ALA A 368 1.47 -32.11 -4.59
N PHE A 369 1.63 -32.24 -3.28
CA PHE A 369 2.16 -31.16 -2.43
C PHE A 369 3.63 -30.88 -2.73
N ASP A 370 4.47 -31.89 -2.92
CA ASP A 370 5.89 -31.69 -3.26
C ASP A 370 6.05 -30.91 -4.57
N GLN A 371 5.23 -31.22 -5.58
CA GLN A 371 5.22 -30.47 -6.85
C GLN A 371 4.73 -29.03 -6.64
N TRP A 372 3.65 -28.85 -5.88
CA TRP A 372 3.13 -27.53 -5.54
C TRP A 372 4.16 -26.68 -4.78
N GLN A 373 4.84 -27.29 -3.82
CA GLN A 373 5.92 -26.63 -3.07
C GLN A 373 7.03 -26.14 -3.98
N ALA A 374 7.49 -27.00 -4.91
CA ALA A 374 8.53 -26.62 -5.88
C ALA A 374 8.09 -25.43 -6.75
N GLU A 375 6.84 -25.42 -7.24
CA GLU A 375 6.29 -24.29 -8.02
C GLU A 375 6.18 -23.01 -7.21
N CYS A 376 5.77 -23.10 -5.94
CA CYS A 376 5.73 -21.95 -5.05
C CYS A 376 7.12 -21.39 -4.76
N ASP A 377 8.10 -22.26 -4.52
CA ASP A 377 9.48 -21.86 -4.25
C ASP A 377 10.12 -21.23 -5.50
N ASP A 378 9.89 -21.77 -6.68
CA ASP A 378 10.37 -21.19 -7.95
C ASP A 378 9.77 -19.81 -8.18
N ARG A 379 8.46 -19.66 -7.98
CA ARG A 379 7.74 -18.38 -8.10
C ARG A 379 8.25 -17.35 -7.11
N PHE A 380 8.45 -17.77 -5.86
CA PHE A 380 8.98 -16.91 -4.80
C PHE A 380 10.38 -16.42 -5.11
N ASN A 381 11.28 -17.33 -5.50
CA ASN A 381 12.67 -17.01 -5.81
C ASN A 381 12.77 -16.13 -7.05
N GLN A 382 11.96 -16.39 -8.09
CA GLN A 382 11.94 -15.56 -9.29
C GLN A 382 11.43 -14.16 -9.01
N LEU A 383 10.35 -14.01 -8.22
CA LEU A 383 9.85 -12.70 -7.85
C LEU A 383 10.87 -11.91 -7.04
N LYS A 384 11.51 -12.57 -6.07
CA LYS A 384 12.57 -11.96 -5.25
C LYS A 384 13.73 -11.47 -6.12
N ALA A 385 14.22 -12.30 -7.01
CA ALA A 385 15.31 -11.94 -7.93
C ALA A 385 14.94 -10.75 -8.84
N ASN A 386 13.73 -10.73 -9.36
CA ASN A 386 13.24 -9.62 -10.19
C ASN A 386 13.10 -8.32 -9.37
N GLU A 387 12.63 -8.39 -8.12
CA GLU A 387 12.53 -7.23 -7.23
C GLU A 387 13.91 -6.68 -6.85
N GLU A 388 14.89 -7.55 -6.62
CA GLU A 388 16.28 -7.17 -6.35
C GLU A 388 16.92 -6.51 -7.58
N GLU A 389 16.63 -7.02 -8.79
CA GLU A 389 17.11 -6.39 -10.04
C GLU A 389 16.47 -5.02 -10.26
N LEU A 390 15.16 -4.88 -10.08
CA LEU A 390 14.49 -3.58 -10.14
C LEU A 390 15.07 -2.59 -9.12
N ASN A 391 15.35 -3.04 -7.89
CA ASN A 391 16.00 -2.21 -6.88
C ASN A 391 17.40 -1.76 -7.36
N ARG A 392 18.21 -2.66 -7.91
CA ARG A 392 19.55 -2.34 -8.45
C ARG A 392 19.46 -1.29 -9.56
N ILE A 393 18.55 -1.48 -10.52
CA ILE A 393 18.32 -0.54 -11.62
C ILE A 393 17.94 0.85 -11.09
N PHE A 394 16.98 0.94 -10.17
CA PHE A 394 16.56 2.23 -9.62
C PHE A 394 17.60 2.88 -8.72
N ILE A 395 18.32 2.11 -7.89
CA ILE A 395 19.43 2.59 -7.09
C ILE A 395 20.50 3.24 -7.99
N ASP A 396 20.84 2.60 -9.11
CA ASP A 396 21.79 3.12 -10.09
C ASP A 396 21.27 4.39 -10.80
N ILE A 397 20.00 4.40 -11.21
CA ILE A 397 19.38 5.56 -11.88
C ILE A 397 19.38 6.79 -10.97
N TYR A 398 19.14 6.62 -9.67
CA TYR A 398 19.10 7.72 -8.71
C TYR A 398 20.46 8.00 -8.05
N GLY A 399 21.51 7.19 -8.34
CA GLY A 399 22.87 7.36 -7.81
C GLY A 399 22.99 7.10 -6.31
N LEU A 400 22.21 6.15 -5.78
CA LEU A 400 22.06 5.87 -4.34
C LEU A 400 22.81 4.59 -3.90
N GLN A 401 23.83 4.14 -4.65
CA GLN A 401 24.59 2.90 -4.37
C GLN A 401 25.29 2.89 -3.02
N ASP A 402 25.65 4.07 -2.50
CA ASP A 402 26.29 4.22 -1.18
C ASP A 402 25.26 4.26 -0.03
N GLU A 403 23.95 4.32 -0.35
CA GLU A 403 22.88 4.53 0.64
C GLU A 403 21.92 3.36 0.75
N LEU A 404 21.64 2.69 -0.37
CA LEU A 404 20.66 1.62 -0.47
C LEU A 404 21.28 0.34 -1.02
N ILE A 405 20.79 -0.78 -0.53
CA ILE A 405 21.14 -2.12 -1.00
C ILE A 405 19.94 -2.75 -1.73
N PRO A 406 20.17 -3.48 -2.84
CA PRO A 406 19.08 -4.02 -3.66
C PRO A 406 18.36 -5.22 -3.03
N GLU A 407 18.98 -5.95 -2.10
CA GLU A 407 18.51 -7.20 -1.53
C GLU A 407 17.12 -7.06 -0.90
N VAL A 408 16.26 -8.07 -1.12
CA VAL A 408 14.90 -8.13 -0.57
C VAL A 408 14.84 -9.22 0.50
N GLU A 409 14.34 -8.88 1.68
CA GLU A 409 14.14 -9.88 2.74
C GLU A 409 12.96 -10.80 2.38
N ASP A 410 13.04 -12.08 2.73
CA ASP A 410 11.98 -13.07 2.44
C ASP A 410 10.59 -12.64 2.95
N LYS A 411 10.53 -11.96 4.12
CA LYS A 411 9.28 -11.44 4.69
C LYS A 411 8.63 -10.33 3.86
N ASP A 412 9.36 -9.74 2.92
CA ASP A 412 8.90 -8.64 2.07
C ASP A 412 8.45 -9.09 0.68
N VAL A 413 8.76 -10.33 0.30
CA VAL A 413 8.22 -10.97 -0.90
C VAL A 413 6.75 -11.32 -0.64
N THR A 414 5.86 -10.94 -1.56
CA THR A 414 4.41 -10.99 -1.29
C THR A 414 3.67 -12.16 -1.97
N VAL A 415 4.36 -13.01 -2.74
CA VAL A 415 3.83 -14.32 -3.16
C VAL A 415 4.07 -15.35 -2.06
N ARG A 416 3.19 -16.34 -1.96
CA ARG A 416 3.18 -17.30 -0.88
C ARG A 416 4.13 -18.47 -1.17
N LYS A 417 4.88 -18.91 -0.17
CA LYS A 417 5.46 -20.24 -0.14
C LYS A 417 4.37 -21.26 0.19
N ALA A 418 4.54 -22.51 -0.24
CA ALA A 418 3.64 -23.57 0.16
C ALA A 418 3.67 -23.77 1.68
N ASP A 419 2.51 -24.03 2.27
CA ASP A 419 2.32 -24.37 3.67
C ASP A 419 1.39 -25.57 3.77
N LEU A 420 1.91 -26.70 4.24
CA LEU A 420 1.17 -27.97 4.26
C LEU A 420 -0.17 -27.82 5.01
N GLY A 421 -0.17 -27.18 6.17
CA GLY A 421 -1.38 -27.06 6.97
C GLY A 421 -2.44 -26.18 6.31
N ARG A 422 -2.04 -25.04 5.73
CA ARG A 422 -2.93 -24.15 4.99
C ARG A 422 -3.46 -24.81 3.73
N ASP A 423 -2.57 -25.40 2.94
CA ASP A 423 -2.89 -25.88 1.60
C ASP A 423 -3.74 -27.17 1.63
N ILE A 424 -3.54 -28.03 2.65
CA ILE A 424 -4.45 -29.17 2.87
C ILE A 424 -5.83 -28.70 3.33
N ARG A 425 -5.93 -27.70 4.22
CA ARG A 425 -7.25 -27.15 4.58
C ARG A 425 -7.96 -26.53 3.39
N SER A 426 -7.24 -25.83 2.53
CA SER A 426 -7.77 -25.27 1.30
C SER A 426 -8.23 -26.38 0.33
N PHE A 427 -7.50 -27.49 0.27
CA PHE A 427 -7.88 -28.65 -0.54
C PHE A 427 -9.17 -29.30 -0.03
N ILE A 428 -9.30 -29.46 1.29
CA ILE A 428 -10.54 -29.96 1.91
C ILE A 428 -11.69 -29.00 1.60
N SER A 429 -11.48 -27.68 1.70
CA SER A 429 -12.50 -26.68 1.33
C SER A 429 -12.96 -26.83 -0.12
N TYR A 430 -12.03 -27.01 -1.04
CA TYR A 430 -12.34 -27.23 -2.45
C TYR A 430 -13.12 -28.53 -2.69
N ALA A 431 -12.74 -29.64 -2.04
CA ALA A 431 -13.44 -30.91 -2.12
C ALA A 431 -14.90 -30.79 -1.61
N VAL A 432 -15.07 -30.11 -0.45
CA VAL A 432 -16.42 -29.81 0.08
C VAL A 432 -17.20 -28.94 -0.90
N GLY A 433 -16.54 -27.99 -1.54
CA GLY A 433 -17.14 -27.18 -2.63
C GLY A 433 -17.60 -28.04 -3.81
N CYS A 434 -16.86 -29.11 -4.18
CA CYS A 434 -17.28 -30.08 -5.19
C CYS A 434 -18.47 -30.92 -4.70
N MET A 435 -18.48 -31.36 -3.44
CA MET A 435 -19.61 -32.10 -2.83
C MET A 435 -20.92 -31.31 -2.92
N PHE A 436 -20.87 -30.01 -2.69
CA PHE A 436 -22.04 -29.12 -2.80
C PHE A 436 -22.27 -28.56 -4.21
N GLY A 437 -21.46 -28.98 -5.19
CA GLY A 437 -21.59 -28.55 -6.59
C GLY A 437 -21.14 -27.12 -6.89
N ARG A 438 -20.49 -26.43 -5.93
CA ARG A 438 -19.88 -25.11 -6.18
C ARG A 438 -18.76 -25.20 -7.21
N TYR A 439 -17.95 -26.24 -7.13
CA TYR A 439 -16.90 -26.62 -8.06
C TYR A 439 -17.23 -27.97 -8.68
N SER A 440 -16.47 -28.34 -9.71
CA SER A 440 -16.56 -29.63 -10.35
C SER A 440 -15.17 -30.09 -10.81
N LEU A 441 -14.97 -31.41 -10.95
CA LEU A 441 -13.77 -31.97 -11.55
C LEU A 441 -13.78 -31.91 -13.09
N ASP A 442 -14.92 -31.56 -13.69
CA ASP A 442 -15.14 -31.57 -15.14
C ASP A 442 -15.10 -30.19 -15.78
N VAL A 443 -15.19 -29.13 -14.99
CA VAL A 443 -15.15 -27.72 -15.46
C VAL A 443 -14.28 -26.86 -14.58
N ASP A 444 -13.54 -25.95 -15.20
CA ASP A 444 -12.70 -25.00 -14.49
C ASP A 444 -13.54 -23.89 -13.82
N GLY A 445 -13.08 -23.42 -12.66
CA GLY A 445 -13.73 -22.34 -11.93
C GLY A 445 -15.03 -22.78 -11.25
N LEU A 446 -16.00 -21.83 -11.15
CA LEU A 446 -17.28 -22.10 -10.52
C LEU A 446 -18.19 -22.91 -11.45
N ALA A 447 -18.59 -24.09 -11.02
CA ALA A 447 -19.57 -24.92 -11.72
C ALA A 447 -21.01 -24.40 -11.49
N TYR A 448 -21.31 -24.03 -10.21
CA TYR A 448 -22.59 -23.43 -9.82
C TYR A 448 -22.39 -22.33 -8.78
N ALA A 449 -22.89 -21.16 -9.07
CA ALA A 449 -22.89 -20.01 -8.17
C ALA A 449 -24.18 -19.17 -8.32
N GLY A 450 -25.31 -19.84 -8.44
CA GLY A 450 -26.62 -19.29 -8.70
C GLY A 450 -27.07 -19.49 -10.16
N GLY A 451 -28.37 -19.35 -10.41
CA GLY A 451 -28.99 -19.60 -11.73
C GLY A 451 -29.59 -21.02 -11.85
N GLU A 452 -29.64 -21.54 -13.07
CA GLU A 452 -30.16 -22.87 -13.33
C GLU A 452 -29.09 -23.96 -13.10
N TRP A 453 -29.51 -25.07 -12.51
CA TRP A 453 -28.63 -26.21 -12.26
C TRP A 453 -28.37 -26.98 -13.55
N ASP A 454 -27.11 -27.27 -13.84
CA ASP A 454 -26.68 -28.07 -14.99
C ASP A 454 -25.94 -29.32 -14.53
N ALA A 455 -26.65 -30.46 -14.46
CA ALA A 455 -26.10 -31.74 -14.02
C ALA A 455 -24.99 -32.28 -14.96
N SER A 456 -24.91 -31.82 -16.21
CA SER A 456 -23.85 -32.28 -17.15
C SER A 456 -22.46 -31.87 -16.77
N LYS A 457 -22.33 -30.90 -15.85
CA LYS A 457 -21.03 -30.43 -15.32
C LYS A 457 -20.42 -31.34 -14.23
N TYR A 458 -21.10 -32.42 -13.81
CA TYR A 458 -20.71 -33.24 -12.67
C TYR A 458 -20.63 -34.73 -13.04
N ALA A 459 -19.94 -35.05 -14.13
CA ALA A 459 -19.84 -36.42 -14.64
C ALA A 459 -18.82 -37.26 -13.86
N SER A 460 -17.68 -36.68 -13.46
CA SER A 460 -16.59 -37.39 -12.75
C SER A 460 -16.85 -37.52 -11.26
N PHE A 461 -17.46 -36.51 -10.64
CA PHE A 461 -17.84 -36.50 -9.24
C PHE A 461 -19.22 -35.82 -9.10
N ALA A 462 -20.22 -36.56 -8.65
CA ALA A 462 -21.58 -36.05 -8.54
C ALA A 462 -21.72 -35.15 -7.32
N ALA A 463 -22.39 -34.00 -7.49
CA ALA A 463 -22.77 -33.17 -6.34
C ALA A 463 -23.85 -33.89 -5.50
N ASP A 464 -23.87 -33.59 -4.21
CA ASP A 464 -24.87 -34.12 -3.29
C ASP A 464 -26.29 -33.74 -3.72
N LYS A 465 -27.25 -34.66 -3.50
CA LYS A 465 -28.60 -34.55 -4.07
C LYS A 465 -29.52 -33.59 -3.33
N ASP A 466 -29.34 -33.46 -2.03
CA ASP A 466 -30.23 -32.64 -1.19
C ASP A 466 -29.50 -31.50 -0.45
N ASN A 467 -28.18 -31.38 -0.68
CA ASN A 467 -27.26 -30.42 -0.04
C ASN A 467 -27.17 -30.58 1.49
N ILE A 468 -27.32 -31.81 1.98
CA ILE A 468 -27.18 -32.15 3.38
C ILE A 468 -26.14 -33.25 3.52
N ILE A 469 -24.91 -32.90 3.90
CA ILE A 469 -23.81 -33.84 4.07
C ILE A 469 -23.58 -34.09 5.56
N PRO A 470 -23.80 -35.32 6.07
CA PRO A 470 -23.54 -35.67 7.47
C PRO A 470 -22.06 -35.54 7.83
N ILE A 471 -21.79 -35.10 9.05
CA ILE A 471 -20.44 -35.08 9.64
C ILE A 471 -20.51 -35.92 10.90
N CYS A 472 -20.12 -37.18 10.80
CA CYS A 472 -20.20 -38.15 11.87
C CYS A 472 -18.80 -38.59 12.33
N ASP A 473 -18.72 -39.13 13.55
CA ASP A 473 -17.51 -39.75 14.10
C ASP A 473 -17.31 -41.20 13.64
N ASP A 474 -18.37 -41.83 13.13
CA ASP A 474 -18.39 -43.14 12.48
C ASP A 474 -19.25 -43.10 11.20
N GLU A 475 -18.99 -43.95 10.22
CA GLU A 475 -19.75 -44.06 8.96
C GLU A 475 -21.17 -44.62 9.16
N TYR A 476 -22.10 -43.78 9.60
CA TYR A 476 -23.52 -44.13 9.74
C TYR A 476 -24.35 -43.92 8.48
N PHE A 477 -23.85 -43.14 7.55
CA PHE A 477 -24.56 -42.77 6.30
C PHE A 477 -23.64 -42.97 5.11
N GLU A 478 -24.22 -43.33 3.97
CA GLU A 478 -23.48 -43.55 2.71
C GLU A 478 -22.91 -42.23 2.15
N ASP A 479 -23.50 -41.09 2.49
CA ASP A 479 -23.11 -39.74 2.10
C ASP A 479 -22.39 -38.95 3.20
N ASP A 480 -21.77 -39.66 4.16
CA ASP A 480 -20.91 -39.04 5.17
C ASP A 480 -19.72 -38.32 4.52
N ILE A 481 -19.35 -37.16 5.07
CA ILE A 481 -18.29 -36.29 4.51
C ILE A 481 -16.95 -37.01 4.34
N VAL A 482 -16.61 -37.95 5.21
CA VAL A 482 -15.36 -38.70 5.13
C VAL A 482 -15.40 -39.68 3.94
N GLY A 483 -16.53 -40.41 3.78
CA GLY A 483 -16.75 -41.27 2.64
C GLY A 483 -16.67 -40.52 1.31
N LEU A 484 -17.39 -39.41 1.21
CA LEU A 484 -17.35 -38.53 0.02
C LEU A 484 -15.97 -37.96 -0.27
N PHE A 485 -15.17 -37.62 0.78
CA PHE A 485 -13.81 -37.12 0.59
C PHE A 485 -12.83 -38.21 0.11
N VAL A 486 -13.07 -39.48 0.49
CA VAL A 486 -12.29 -40.63 -0.02
C VAL A 486 -12.65 -40.94 -1.46
N GLU A 487 -13.90 -40.77 -1.87
CA GLU A 487 -14.35 -40.92 -3.26
C GLU A 487 -13.80 -39.83 -4.17
N PHE A 488 -13.79 -38.58 -3.69
CA PHE A 488 -13.21 -37.40 -4.36
C PHE A 488 -11.73 -37.58 -4.65
#